data_a5c165d582f5388154fc8c1d8fa981c6
#
_entry.id   a5c165d582f5388154fc8c1d8fa981c6
#
_cell.length_a   1.000
_cell.length_b   1.000
_cell.length_c   1.000
_cell.angle_alpha   90.00
_cell.angle_beta   90.00
_cell.angle_gamma   90.00
#
_symmetry.space_group_name_H-M   'P 1'
#
loop_
_entity.id
_entity.type
_entity.pdbx_description
1 polymer ?
#
loop_
_entity_poly.entity_id
_entity_poly.type
_entity_poly.pdbx_seq_one_letter_code
_entity_poly.pdbx_strand_id
1 'polypeptide(L)'
;MFMSICAFSLLYVIVKWSVDYPIGQVLFFRGFFGIIFYFFIIPKERLHNFYQTKRPGLHMLRCTSGLIALVAIFIALRELPLATVVSISFAAPIFTTIFSIFLLSEKVGIFRWLAVFVGF
;
A
#
# COMPACT_ATOMS: atom_id res chain seq x y z
N MET A 1 -11.48 -8.07 6.90
CA MET A 1 -10.45 -7.28 7.62
C MET A 1 -9.36 -8.15 8.24
N PHE A 2 -9.70 -9.14 9.05
CA PHE A 2 -8.71 -10.00 9.72
C PHE A 2 -7.77 -10.75 8.74
N MET A 3 -8.31 -11.34 7.70
CA MET A 3 -7.50 -12.03 6.66
C MET A 3 -6.52 -11.09 5.94
N SER A 4 -6.88 -9.84 5.72
CA SER A 4 -5.97 -8.87 5.08
C SER A 4 -4.80 -8.54 6.00
N ILE A 5 -5.04 -8.38 7.29
CA ILE A 5 -3.99 -8.10 8.28
C ILE A 5 -3.01 -9.27 8.36
N CYS A 6 -3.52 -10.51 8.43
CA CYS A 6 -2.70 -11.71 8.44
C CYS A 6 -1.86 -11.83 7.16
N ALA A 7 -2.45 -11.56 5.99
CA ALA A 7 -1.75 -11.59 4.72
C ALA A 7 -0.63 -10.53 4.64
N PHE A 8 -0.89 -9.31 5.13
CA PHE A 8 0.15 -8.27 5.21
C PHE A 8 1.27 -8.62 6.19
N SER A 9 0.95 -9.17 7.36
CA SER A 9 1.96 -9.61 8.33
C SER A 9 2.85 -10.71 7.75
N LEU A 10 2.27 -11.70 7.10
CA LEU A 10 3.00 -12.74 6.39
C LEU A 10 3.92 -12.17 5.30
N LEU A 11 3.42 -11.20 4.54
CA LEU A 11 4.19 -10.53 3.50
C LEU A 11 5.41 -9.81 4.08
N TYR A 12 5.25 -9.09 5.20
CA TYR A 12 6.37 -8.42 5.87
C TYR A 12 7.45 -9.41 6.36
N VAL A 13 7.02 -10.55 6.90
CA VAL A 13 7.95 -11.61 7.34
C VAL A 13 8.72 -12.22 6.15
N ILE A 14 8.02 -12.53 5.06
CA ILE A 14 8.64 -13.08 3.85
C ILE A 14 9.64 -12.08 3.24
N VAL A 15 9.27 -10.79 3.19
CA VAL A 15 10.17 -9.74 2.70
C VAL A 15 11.41 -9.61 3.58
N LYS A 16 11.25 -9.69 4.90
CA LYS A 16 12.38 -9.68 5.84
C LYS A 16 13.30 -10.90 5.65
N TRP A 17 12.75 -12.04 5.32
CA TRP A 17 13.54 -13.24 5.01
C TRP A 17 14.28 -13.15 3.66
N SER A 18 13.81 -12.31 2.75
CA SER A 18 14.40 -12.10 1.42
C SER A 18 15.43 -10.96 1.40
N VAL A 19 16.02 -10.60 2.55
CA VAL A 19 17.00 -9.50 2.68
C VAL A 19 18.24 -9.73 1.81
N ASP A 20 18.62 -10.97 1.56
CA ASP A 20 19.80 -11.34 0.76
C ASP A 20 19.61 -11.14 -0.74
N TYR A 21 18.38 -10.96 -1.21
CA TYR A 21 18.08 -10.75 -2.63
C TYR A 21 18.02 -9.26 -2.99
N PRO A 22 18.43 -8.86 -4.20
CA PRO A 22 18.31 -7.47 -4.64
C PRO A 22 16.84 -7.01 -4.67
N ILE A 23 16.59 -5.80 -4.15
CA ILE A 23 15.23 -5.22 -4.02
C ILE A 23 14.47 -5.27 -5.35
N GLY A 24 15.16 -4.97 -6.46
CA GLY A 24 14.56 -5.00 -7.80
C GLY A 24 13.99 -6.35 -8.18
N GLN A 25 14.64 -7.44 -7.77
CA GLN A 25 14.19 -8.79 -8.08
C GLN A 25 12.91 -9.13 -7.32
N VAL A 26 12.84 -8.80 -6.04
CA VAL A 26 11.65 -9.03 -5.20
C VAL A 26 10.46 -8.20 -5.71
N LEU A 27 10.70 -6.93 -6.08
CA LEU A 27 9.68 -6.06 -6.65
C LEU A 27 9.19 -6.56 -8.01
N PHE A 28 10.09 -7.05 -8.85
CA PHE A 28 9.74 -7.60 -10.16
C PHE A 28 8.83 -8.82 -10.01
N PHE A 29 9.20 -9.80 -9.19
CA PHE A 29 8.40 -10.99 -8.97
C PHE A 29 7.03 -10.64 -8.38
N ARG A 30 6.97 -9.71 -7.40
CA ARG A 30 5.71 -9.25 -6.84
C ARG A 30 4.81 -8.61 -7.89
N GLY A 31 5.36 -7.75 -8.76
CA GLY A 31 4.61 -7.13 -9.86
C GLY A 31 4.13 -8.17 -10.87
N PHE A 32 4.99 -9.10 -11.25
CA PHE A 32 4.69 -10.16 -12.19
C PHE A 32 3.55 -11.07 -11.70
N PHE A 33 3.66 -11.58 -10.49
CA PHE A 33 2.60 -12.39 -9.90
C PHE A 33 1.31 -11.58 -9.69
N GLY A 34 1.41 -10.30 -9.30
CA GLY A 34 0.28 -9.41 -9.16
C GLY A 34 -0.50 -9.25 -10.47
N ILE A 35 0.19 -9.09 -11.59
CA ILE A 35 -0.42 -9.00 -12.92
C ILE A 35 -1.10 -10.32 -13.30
N ILE A 36 -0.44 -11.46 -13.07
CA ILE A 36 -1.02 -12.77 -13.36
C ILE A 36 -2.31 -12.98 -12.57
N PHE A 37 -2.30 -12.75 -11.25
CA PHE A 37 -3.48 -12.86 -10.41
C PHE A 37 -4.59 -11.90 -10.84
N TYR A 38 -4.22 -10.68 -11.25
CA TYR A 38 -5.16 -9.69 -11.75
C TYR A 38 -5.90 -10.19 -13.00
N PHE A 39 -5.19 -10.80 -13.96
CA PHE A 39 -5.80 -11.39 -15.15
C PHE A 39 -6.71 -12.59 -14.84
N PHE A 40 -6.40 -13.35 -13.78
CA PHE A 40 -7.25 -14.48 -13.37
C PHE A 40 -8.54 -14.04 -12.66
N ILE A 41 -8.49 -12.93 -11.92
CA ILE A 41 -9.63 -12.47 -11.09
C ILE A 41 -10.58 -11.58 -11.89
N ILE A 42 -10.09 -10.86 -12.90
CA ILE A 42 -10.94 -9.93 -13.66
C ILE A 42 -11.76 -10.68 -14.70
N PRO A 43 -13.10 -10.57 -14.64
CA PRO A 43 -13.97 -11.07 -15.70
C PRO A 43 -13.66 -10.31 -17.01
N LYS A 44 -13.60 -11.07 -18.12
CA LYS A 44 -13.23 -10.59 -19.46
C LYS A 44 -14.04 -9.37 -19.93
N GLU A 45 -15.24 -9.17 -19.41
CA GLU A 45 -16.11 -8.04 -19.73
C GLU A 45 -15.57 -6.69 -19.24
N ARG A 46 -14.77 -6.65 -18.19
CA ARG A 46 -14.15 -5.43 -17.68
C ARG A 46 -12.83 -5.06 -18.38
N LEU A 47 -12.21 -6.00 -19.09
CA LEU A 47 -10.99 -5.71 -19.84
C LEU A 47 -11.23 -4.72 -20.99
N HIS A 48 -12.41 -4.72 -21.59
CA HIS A 48 -12.74 -3.81 -22.69
C HIS A 48 -12.87 -2.34 -22.27
N ASN A 49 -13.22 -2.08 -21.00
CA ASN A 49 -13.37 -0.74 -20.45
C ASN A 49 -12.10 -0.16 -19.79
N PHE A 50 -10.97 -0.85 -19.92
CA PHE A 50 -9.70 -0.44 -19.30
C PHE A 50 -9.19 0.90 -19.84
N TYR A 51 -9.53 1.25 -21.07
CA TYR A 51 -9.14 2.49 -21.73
C TYR A 51 -10.01 3.72 -21.36
N GLN A 52 -11.11 3.55 -20.64
CA GLN A 52 -12.02 4.64 -20.31
C GLN A 52 -11.70 5.32 -18.95
N THR A 53 -10.43 5.50 -18.64
CA THR A 53 -10.05 6.25 -17.44
C THR A 53 -10.23 7.74 -17.71
N LYS A 54 -11.22 8.35 -17.09
CA LYS A 54 -11.55 9.79 -17.25
C LYS A 54 -10.44 10.76 -16.81
N ARG A 55 -9.42 10.30 -16.04
CA ARG A 55 -8.32 11.13 -15.56
C ARG A 55 -7.01 10.30 -15.46
N PRO A 56 -6.31 10.06 -16.58
CA PRO A 56 -5.11 9.22 -16.59
C PRO A 56 -3.97 9.82 -15.74
N GLY A 57 -3.84 11.14 -15.66
CA GLY A 57 -2.78 11.80 -14.89
C GLY A 57 -2.84 11.52 -13.39
N LEU A 58 -4.03 11.53 -12.78
CA LEU A 58 -4.21 11.19 -11.37
C LEU A 58 -3.92 9.72 -11.09
N HIS A 59 -4.21 8.85 -12.06
CA HIS A 59 -3.91 7.43 -11.94
C HIS A 59 -2.40 7.17 -11.98
N MET A 60 -1.68 7.84 -12.89
CA MET A 60 -0.22 7.79 -12.94
C MET A 60 0.41 8.30 -11.65
N LEU A 61 -0.05 9.43 -11.13
CA LEU A 61 0.45 9.99 -9.88
C LEU A 61 0.26 9.01 -8.71
N ARG A 62 -0.90 8.37 -8.63
CA ARG A 62 -1.19 7.34 -7.61
C ARG A 62 -0.29 6.13 -7.74
N CYS A 63 -0.08 5.63 -8.96
CA CYS A 63 0.79 4.49 -9.19
C CYS A 63 2.25 4.81 -8.85
N THR A 64 2.74 5.98 -9.25
CA THR A 64 4.11 6.40 -8.98
C THR A 64 4.35 6.61 -7.48
N SER A 65 3.43 7.30 -6.79
CA SER A 65 3.54 7.48 -5.33
C SER A 65 3.47 6.16 -4.58
N GLY A 66 2.62 5.23 -5.02
CA GLY A 66 2.53 3.89 -4.44
C GLY A 66 3.80 3.07 -4.64
N LEU A 67 4.44 3.22 -5.80
CA LEU A 67 5.70 2.54 -6.11
C LEU A 67 6.86 3.09 -5.26
N ILE A 68 6.95 4.41 -5.10
CA ILE A 68 7.93 5.06 -4.24
C ILE A 68 7.74 4.62 -2.78
N ALA A 69 6.52 4.63 -2.28
CA ALA A 69 6.21 4.19 -0.92
C ALA A 69 6.60 2.72 -0.70
N LEU A 70 6.36 1.88 -1.69
CA LEU A 70 6.69 0.46 -1.64
C LEU A 70 8.20 0.24 -1.59
N VAL A 71 8.97 0.93 -2.43
CA VAL A 71 10.44 0.89 -2.40
C VAL A 71 10.97 1.37 -1.05
N ALA A 72 10.41 2.46 -0.51
CA ALA A 72 10.82 3.00 0.80
C ALA A 72 10.58 1.99 1.93
N ILE A 73 9.43 1.29 1.94
CA ILE A 73 9.14 0.23 2.92
C ILE A 73 10.14 -0.91 2.80
N PHE A 74 10.50 -1.32 1.58
CA PHE A 74 11.48 -2.40 1.38
C PHE A 74 12.89 -2.01 1.88
N ILE A 75 13.31 -0.77 1.65
CA ILE A 75 14.56 -0.26 2.19
C ILE A 75 14.51 -0.24 3.72
N ALA A 76 13.41 0.27 4.30
CA ALA A 76 13.24 0.32 5.74
C ALA A 76 13.27 -1.08 6.39
N LEU A 77 12.67 -2.09 5.75
CA LEU A 77 12.69 -3.47 6.24
C LEU A 77 14.08 -4.11 6.22
N ARG A 78 14.98 -3.61 5.38
CA ARG A 78 16.37 -4.05 5.34
C ARG A 78 17.19 -3.47 6.50
N GLU A 79 17.06 -2.17 6.70
CA GLU A 79 17.89 -1.41 7.64
C GLU A 79 17.36 -1.48 9.08
N LEU A 80 16.04 -1.58 9.26
CA LEU A 80 15.39 -1.49 10.55
C LEU A 80 14.80 -2.83 11.01
N PRO A 81 14.65 -3.02 12.35
CA PRO A 81 13.91 -4.13 12.90
C PRO A 81 12.46 -4.12 12.41
N LEU A 82 11.90 -5.31 12.14
CA LEU A 82 10.53 -5.47 11.66
C LEU A 82 9.50 -4.73 12.55
N ALA A 83 9.67 -4.82 13.86
CA ALA A 83 8.79 -4.16 14.84
C ALA A 83 8.73 -2.64 14.64
N THR A 84 9.88 -2.01 14.38
CA THR A 84 9.98 -0.56 14.15
C THR A 84 9.26 -0.16 12.87
N VAL A 85 9.45 -0.90 11.77
CA VAL A 85 8.80 -0.60 10.48
C VAL A 85 7.28 -0.74 10.61
N VAL A 86 6.81 -1.78 11.28
CA VAL A 86 5.38 -2.00 11.52
C VAL A 86 4.80 -0.89 12.38
N SER A 87 5.47 -0.49 13.45
CA SER A 87 5.02 0.62 14.32
C SER A 87 4.90 1.94 13.56
N ILE A 88 5.87 2.27 12.71
CA ILE A 88 5.81 3.47 11.86
C ILE A 88 4.66 3.36 10.85
N SER A 89 4.40 2.17 10.30
CA SER A 89 3.31 1.95 9.38
C SER A 89 1.93 2.19 10.01
N PHE A 90 1.78 1.96 11.30
CA PHE A 90 0.56 2.31 12.04
C PHE A 90 0.32 3.82 12.18
N ALA A 91 1.34 4.65 11.98
CA ALA A 91 1.16 6.11 11.91
C ALA A 91 0.51 6.58 10.58
N ALA A 92 0.49 5.75 9.55
CA ALA A 92 -0.08 6.08 8.25
C ALA A 92 -1.55 6.55 8.29
N PRO A 93 -2.48 5.95 9.07
CA PRO A 93 -3.85 6.44 9.21
C PRO A 93 -3.93 7.86 9.77
N ILE A 94 -3.04 8.24 10.69
CA ILE A 94 -2.97 9.58 11.26
C ILE A 94 -2.60 10.58 10.17
N PHE A 95 -1.52 10.32 9.45
CA PHE A 95 -1.10 11.16 8.33
C PHE A 95 -2.17 11.27 7.25
N THR A 96 -2.82 10.16 6.91
CA THR A 96 -3.91 10.15 5.91
C THR A 96 -5.07 11.06 6.36
N THR A 97 -5.43 11.02 7.64
CA THR A 97 -6.49 11.87 8.19
C THR A 97 -6.10 13.34 8.15
N ILE A 98 -4.87 13.68 8.55
CA ILE A 98 -4.36 15.05 8.49
C ILE A 98 -4.34 15.56 7.05
N PHE A 99 -3.81 14.78 6.11
CA PHE A 99 -3.77 15.17 4.69
C PHE A 99 -5.16 15.30 4.08
N SER A 100 -6.13 14.48 4.49
CA SER A 100 -7.50 14.60 3.98
C SER A 100 -8.15 15.93 4.39
N ILE A 101 -7.85 16.44 5.58
CA ILE A 101 -8.32 17.75 6.04
C ILE A 101 -7.72 18.87 5.19
N PHE A 102 -6.39 18.82 4.98
CA PHE A 102 -5.67 19.88 4.28
C PHE A 102 -5.91 19.90 2.76
N LEU A 103 -5.93 18.71 2.11
CA LEU A 103 -6.06 18.63 0.65
C LEU A 103 -7.49 18.60 0.14
N LEU A 104 -8.41 17.96 0.89
CA LEU A 104 -9.80 17.85 0.47
C LEU A 104 -10.73 18.86 1.13
N SER A 105 -10.25 19.63 2.13
CA SER A 105 -11.08 20.54 2.95
C SER A 105 -12.31 19.83 3.53
N GLU A 106 -12.22 18.52 3.74
CA GLU A 106 -13.31 17.74 4.31
C GLU A 106 -13.42 18.02 5.81
N LYS A 107 -14.65 18.27 6.27
CA LYS A 107 -14.94 18.31 7.71
C LYS A 107 -14.87 16.89 8.26
N VAL A 108 -13.72 16.51 8.78
CA VAL A 108 -13.53 15.20 9.41
C VAL A 108 -14.31 15.20 10.72
N GLY A 109 -15.34 14.36 10.77
CA GLY A 109 -16.16 14.20 11.99
C GLY A 109 -15.34 13.67 13.16
N ILE A 110 -15.74 14.06 14.36
CA ILE A 110 -15.12 13.66 15.64
C ILE A 110 -14.95 12.14 15.76
N PHE A 111 -15.86 11.37 15.18
CA PHE A 111 -15.80 9.91 15.15
C PHE A 111 -14.56 9.34 14.44
N ARG A 112 -14.07 9.99 13.37
CA ARG A 112 -12.83 9.58 12.70
C ARG A 112 -11.60 9.86 13.54
N TRP A 113 -11.58 10.98 14.25
CA TRP A 113 -10.52 11.31 15.21
C TRP A 113 -10.48 10.31 16.36
N LEU A 114 -11.64 9.97 16.92
CA LEU A 114 -11.75 8.94 17.96
C LEU A 114 -11.28 7.57 17.46
N ALA A 115 -11.68 7.17 16.26
CA ALA A 115 -11.25 5.89 15.67
C ALA A 115 -9.74 5.82 15.45
N VAL A 116 -9.10 6.91 15.02
CA VAL A 116 -7.65 6.99 14.87
C VAL A 116 -6.95 6.92 16.23
N PHE A 117 -7.49 7.61 17.25
CA PHE A 117 -6.91 7.65 18.59
C PHE A 117 -7.03 6.29 19.32
N VAL A 118 -8.15 5.60 19.14
CA VAL A 118 -8.37 4.26 19.73
C VAL A 118 -7.62 3.16 18.96
N GLY A 119 -7.38 3.35 17.66
CA GLY A 119 -6.65 2.38 16.84
C GLY A 119 -5.13 2.52 16.90
N PHE A 120 -4.62 3.61 17.47
CA PHE A 120 -3.20 3.86 17.67
C PHE A 120 -2.79 3.48 19.09
#